data_4cbe3ff8978e8a7deba39a273a540c26
#
_entry.id   4cbe3ff8978e8a7deba39a273a540c26
#
_cell.length_a   1.000
_cell.length_b   1.000
_cell.length_c   1.000
_cell.angle_alpha   90.00
_cell.angle_beta   90.00
_cell.angle_gamma   90.00
#
_symmetry.space_group_name_H-M   'P 1'
#
loop_
_entity.id
_entity.type
_entity.pdbx_description
1 polymer ?
#
loop_
_entity_poly.entity_id
_entity_poly.type
_entity_poly.pdbx_seq_one_letter_code
_entity_poly.pdbx_strand_id
1 'polypeptide(L)'
;MKKGIKYFYLLLILGFLAGCKTVRVLPNKAPVKRVDLKVLAAEIVKAEENINTFRARIKAEYNDQKRKQSVNINFRLEDNKTFWMSANMLIPIAKVLITPEEVQFYEKFQKTYYKGDIAFINQQLGTDFSFKDIQNIFLGYPISDIKNEKFERISHPQYYVLSPKAKGLRFRPTYFYDPVNFRLKEQRFLVAGTGQSLSIKYTQYQQVEGKLVPKKTEISTFDGTNFLQLSLDYLRVDFPKRLTVPFNIPAGYKKIEL
;
A
#
# COMPACT_ATOMS: atom_id res chain seq x y z
N MET A 1 45.96 -25.71 -28.01
CA MET A 1 44.93 -24.66 -28.04
C MET A 1 43.48 -25.12 -27.76
N LYS A 2 43.14 -26.42 -27.73
CA LYS A 2 41.74 -26.89 -27.50
C LYS A 2 41.29 -27.01 -26.03
N LYS A 3 42.20 -26.99 -25.04
CA LYS A 3 41.85 -27.12 -23.62
C LYS A 3 41.39 -25.79 -22.96
N GLY A 4 41.91 -24.64 -23.40
CA GLY A 4 41.53 -23.33 -22.82
C GLY A 4 40.07 -22.88 -23.11
N ILE A 5 39.53 -23.25 -24.28
CA ILE A 5 38.19 -22.91 -24.71
C ILE A 5 37.13 -23.63 -23.87
N LYS A 6 37.36 -24.87 -23.43
CA LYS A 6 36.42 -25.61 -22.56
C LYS A 6 36.24 -24.96 -21.18
N TYR A 7 37.32 -24.44 -20.60
CA TYR A 7 37.25 -23.75 -19.30
C TYR A 7 36.58 -22.37 -19.41
N PHE A 8 36.73 -21.70 -20.56
CA PHE A 8 36.06 -20.42 -20.82
C PHE A 8 34.55 -20.60 -20.90
N TYR A 9 34.03 -21.62 -21.57
CA TYR A 9 32.60 -21.95 -21.60
C TYR A 9 32.07 -22.41 -20.25
N LEU A 10 32.87 -23.15 -19.46
CA LEU A 10 32.48 -23.56 -18.11
C LEU A 10 32.34 -22.37 -17.16
N LEU A 11 33.22 -21.37 -17.26
CA LEU A 11 33.18 -20.13 -16.47
C LEU A 11 32.01 -19.24 -16.89
N LEU A 12 31.65 -19.22 -18.18
CA LEU A 12 30.49 -18.46 -18.68
C LEU A 12 29.18 -19.09 -18.21
N ILE A 13 29.07 -20.41 -18.12
CA ILE A 13 27.89 -21.12 -17.61
C ILE A 13 27.72 -20.92 -16.09
N LEU A 14 28.81 -20.87 -15.32
CA LEU A 14 28.77 -20.60 -13.87
C LEU A 14 28.30 -19.18 -13.55
N GLY A 15 28.54 -18.20 -14.42
CA GLY A 15 28.11 -16.82 -14.26
C GLY A 15 26.58 -16.60 -14.37
N PHE A 16 25.86 -17.50 -15.04
CA PHE A 16 24.41 -17.42 -15.21
C PHE A 16 23.57 -17.93 -14.02
N LEU A 17 24.20 -18.63 -13.05
CA LEU A 17 23.47 -19.18 -11.89
C LEU A 17 23.30 -18.20 -10.71
N ALA A 18 23.84 -16.99 -10.78
CA ALA A 18 23.85 -16.03 -9.67
C ALA A 18 22.70 -15.00 -9.69
N GLY A 19 21.61 -15.20 -10.43
CA GLY A 19 20.65 -14.14 -10.72
C GLY A 19 19.22 -14.27 -10.21
N CYS A 20 18.78 -15.39 -9.64
CA CYS A 20 17.39 -15.50 -9.14
C CYS A 20 17.29 -15.10 -7.68
N LYS A 21 17.00 -13.81 -7.39
CA LYS A 21 16.49 -13.39 -6.09
C LYS A 21 15.08 -13.97 -5.92
N THR A 22 14.99 -15.14 -5.29
CA THR A 22 13.70 -15.80 -5.01
C THR A 22 12.94 -14.94 -3.99
N VAL A 23 11.80 -14.40 -4.38
CA VAL A 23 10.88 -13.73 -3.47
C VAL A 23 10.33 -14.78 -2.51
N ARG A 24 10.72 -14.72 -1.23
CA ARG A 24 10.19 -15.64 -0.21
C ARG A 24 8.83 -15.13 0.26
N VAL A 25 7.78 -15.89 -0.04
CA VAL A 25 6.45 -15.70 0.55
C VAL A 25 6.45 -16.40 1.92
N LEU A 26 6.11 -15.67 2.99
CA LEU A 26 6.08 -16.24 4.33
C LEU A 26 4.81 -17.07 4.55
N PRO A 27 4.90 -18.23 5.22
CA PRO A 27 3.74 -19.06 5.53
C PRO A 27 2.82 -18.39 6.56
N ASN A 28 1.50 -18.48 6.36
CA ASN A 28 0.47 -17.72 7.08
C ASN A 28 -0.22 -18.49 8.22
N LYS A 29 0.41 -19.48 8.86
CA LYS A 29 -0.30 -20.27 9.89
C LYS A 29 0.55 -20.52 11.12
N ALA A 30 0.30 -19.72 12.16
CA ALA A 30 0.72 -20.03 13.54
C ALA A 30 -0.44 -19.77 14.50
N PRO A 31 -0.53 -20.50 15.61
CA PRO A 31 -1.56 -20.27 16.62
C PRO A 31 -1.35 -18.91 17.32
N VAL A 32 -2.45 -18.20 17.56
CA VAL A 32 -2.44 -16.95 18.32
C VAL A 32 -2.14 -17.25 19.78
N LYS A 33 -1.03 -16.73 20.30
CA LYS A 33 -0.63 -16.88 21.71
C LYS A 33 -1.31 -15.81 22.57
N ARG A 34 -1.47 -16.10 23.86
CA ARG A 34 -1.83 -15.07 24.85
C ARG A 34 -0.61 -14.21 25.13
N VAL A 35 -0.64 -12.95 24.65
CA VAL A 35 0.43 -11.97 24.81
C VAL A 35 -0.17 -10.73 25.47
N ASP A 36 0.56 -10.10 26.37
CA ASP A 36 0.18 -8.80 26.96
C ASP A 36 0.07 -7.74 25.85
N LEU A 37 -0.86 -6.79 26.02
CA LEU A 37 -1.16 -5.80 25.00
C LEU A 37 0.02 -4.86 24.73
N LYS A 38 0.80 -4.51 25.78
CA LYS A 38 1.98 -3.65 25.61
C LYS A 38 3.09 -4.38 24.86
N VAL A 39 3.29 -5.68 25.17
CA VAL A 39 4.26 -6.52 24.45
C VAL A 39 3.84 -6.67 23.00
N LEU A 40 2.56 -6.93 22.73
CA LEU A 40 2.04 -7.04 21.38
C LEU A 40 2.24 -5.73 20.59
N ALA A 41 1.92 -4.59 21.17
CA ALA A 41 2.13 -3.28 20.53
C ALA A 41 3.62 -3.04 20.22
N ALA A 42 4.52 -3.40 21.13
CA ALA A 42 5.96 -3.28 20.91
C ALA A 42 6.46 -4.18 19.76
N GLU A 43 5.97 -5.43 19.67
CA GLU A 43 6.33 -6.33 18.55
C GLU A 43 5.76 -5.85 17.22
N ILE A 44 4.56 -5.29 17.20
CA ILE A 44 3.98 -4.68 15.99
C ILE A 44 4.84 -3.51 15.50
N VAL A 45 5.17 -2.56 16.40
CA VAL A 45 6.02 -1.40 16.06
C VAL A 45 7.41 -1.84 15.59
N LYS A 46 8.00 -2.85 16.25
CA LYS A 46 9.29 -3.41 15.85
C LYS A 46 9.24 -4.09 14.48
N ALA A 47 8.10 -4.64 14.09
CA ALA A 47 7.91 -5.28 12.78
C ALA A 47 7.72 -4.26 11.65
N GLU A 48 7.48 -2.97 11.94
CA GLU A 48 7.44 -1.93 10.92
C GLU A 48 8.84 -1.64 10.38
N GLU A 49 8.94 -1.54 9.05
CA GLU A 49 10.20 -1.28 8.38
C GLU A 49 10.48 0.22 8.30
N ASN A 50 11.72 0.63 8.55
CA ASN A 50 12.11 2.02 8.27
C ASN A 50 12.33 2.19 6.75
N ILE A 51 11.37 2.82 6.09
CA ILE A 51 11.36 3.05 4.64
C ILE A 51 11.38 4.56 4.36
N ASN A 52 12.55 5.09 4.03
CA ASN A 52 12.70 6.51 3.66
C ASN A 52 12.22 6.78 2.23
N THR A 53 12.51 5.86 1.31
CA THR A 53 12.06 5.94 -0.09
C THR A 53 11.52 4.61 -0.53
N PHE A 54 10.49 4.64 -1.36
CA PHE A 54 9.87 3.44 -1.91
C PHE A 54 9.51 3.70 -3.37
N ARG A 55 9.97 2.81 -4.25
CA ARG A 55 9.58 2.82 -5.65
C ARG A 55 8.99 1.47 -6.03
N ALA A 56 7.86 1.49 -6.72
CA ALA A 56 7.23 0.26 -7.17
C ALA A 56 6.63 0.40 -8.58
N ARG A 57 6.59 -0.73 -9.28
CA ARG A 57 5.69 -0.94 -10.42
C ARG A 57 4.54 -1.83 -9.94
N ILE A 58 3.32 -1.33 -10.04
CA ILE A 58 2.12 -1.99 -9.52
C ILE A 58 1.19 -2.27 -10.70
N LYS A 59 0.68 -3.50 -10.79
CA LYS A 59 -0.49 -3.79 -11.60
C LYS A 59 -1.72 -3.57 -10.74
N ALA A 60 -2.56 -2.61 -11.11
CA ALA A 60 -3.82 -2.32 -10.43
C ALA A 60 -4.99 -2.86 -11.25
N GLU A 61 -5.88 -3.59 -10.59
CA GLU A 61 -7.14 -4.08 -11.17
C GLU A 61 -8.31 -3.48 -10.40
N TYR A 62 -9.13 -2.71 -11.10
CA TYR A 62 -10.39 -2.15 -10.62
C TYR A 62 -11.55 -3.07 -11.01
N ASN A 63 -12.48 -3.28 -10.10
CA ASN A 63 -13.70 -4.06 -10.31
C ASN A 63 -14.87 -3.45 -9.51
N ASP A 64 -15.90 -2.98 -10.21
CA ASP A 64 -17.16 -2.45 -9.63
C ASP A 64 -18.35 -3.38 -9.89
N GLN A 65 -18.09 -4.69 -10.11
CA GLN A 65 -19.06 -5.72 -10.48
C GLN A 65 -19.63 -5.59 -11.91
N LYS A 66 -19.59 -4.41 -12.51
CA LYS A 66 -20.04 -4.16 -13.91
C LYS A 66 -18.87 -4.10 -14.86
N ARG A 67 -17.73 -3.61 -14.40
CA ARG A 67 -16.53 -3.37 -15.21
C ARG A 67 -15.30 -3.86 -14.49
N LYS A 68 -14.41 -4.49 -15.24
CA LYS A 68 -13.08 -4.86 -14.77
C LYS A 68 -12.05 -4.20 -15.68
N GLN A 69 -11.16 -3.41 -15.08
CA GLN A 69 -10.11 -2.70 -15.80
C GLN A 69 -8.76 -2.91 -15.11
N SER A 70 -7.70 -2.96 -15.90
CA SER A 70 -6.34 -3.10 -15.39
C SER A 70 -5.45 -1.99 -15.93
N VAL A 71 -4.66 -1.39 -15.04
CA VAL A 71 -3.67 -0.37 -15.39
C VAL A 71 -2.33 -0.67 -14.71
N ASN A 72 -1.24 -0.24 -15.34
CA ASN A 72 0.07 -0.27 -14.70
C ASN A 72 0.33 1.08 -14.02
N ILE A 73 0.74 1.04 -12.76
CA ILE A 73 1.08 2.22 -11.98
C ILE A 73 2.59 2.22 -11.71
N ASN A 74 3.26 3.30 -12.08
CA ASN A 74 4.56 3.63 -11.54
C ASN A 74 4.33 4.42 -10.25
N PHE A 75 4.82 3.91 -9.14
CA PHE A 75 4.62 4.46 -7.81
C PHE A 75 5.95 4.89 -7.19
N ARG A 76 5.98 6.03 -6.52
CA ARG A 76 7.12 6.57 -5.80
C ARG A 76 6.65 7.27 -4.53
N LEU A 77 7.34 6.99 -3.44
CA LEU A 77 7.06 7.57 -2.13
C LEU A 77 8.38 7.95 -1.46
N GLU A 78 8.46 9.17 -0.95
CA GLU A 78 9.48 9.64 -0.01
C GLU A 78 8.79 9.95 1.31
N ASP A 79 9.27 9.34 2.40
CA ASP A 79 8.62 9.38 3.71
C ASP A 79 8.37 10.82 4.18
N ASN A 80 7.13 11.10 4.58
CA ASN A 80 6.64 12.40 5.04
C ASN A 80 6.84 13.58 4.07
N LYS A 81 7.14 13.31 2.78
CA LYS A 81 7.39 14.37 1.79
C LYS A 81 6.56 14.23 0.52
N THR A 82 6.57 13.05 -0.10
CA THR A 82 6.03 12.93 -1.44
C THR A 82 5.42 11.57 -1.68
N PHE A 83 4.24 11.58 -2.26
CA PHE A 83 3.56 10.42 -2.81
C PHE A 83 3.25 10.73 -4.27
N TRP A 84 3.78 9.94 -5.19
CA TRP A 84 3.62 10.15 -6.61
C TRP A 84 3.19 8.88 -7.32
N MET A 85 2.22 9.01 -8.21
CA MET A 85 1.77 7.92 -9.08
C MET A 85 1.61 8.38 -10.51
N SER A 86 1.91 7.46 -11.45
CA SER A 86 1.54 7.60 -12.86
C SER A 86 0.85 6.33 -13.31
N ALA A 87 -0.44 6.45 -13.62
CA ALA A 87 -1.23 5.37 -14.20
C ALA A 87 -0.99 5.32 -15.72
N ASN A 88 -0.70 4.13 -16.24
CA ASN A 88 -0.33 3.91 -17.62
C ASN A 88 -1.11 2.72 -18.19
N MET A 89 -1.63 2.90 -19.40
CA MET A 89 -2.07 1.80 -20.26
C MET A 89 -0.97 1.57 -21.33
N LEU A 90 -1.16 2.00 -22.56
CA LEU A 90 -0.08 2.10 -23.56
C LEU A 90 0.71 3.40 -23.38
N ILE A 91 0.05 4.45 -22.93
CA ILE A 91 0.61 5.77 -22.63
C ILE A 91 0.21 6.16 -21.19
N PRO A 92 0.88 7.14 -20.55
CA PRO A 92 0.41 7.70 -19.29
C PRO A 92 -0.98 8.32 -19.46
N ILE A 93 -1.96 7.91 -18.63
CA ILE A 93 -3.35 8.37 -18.69
C ILE A 93 -3.71 9.31 -17.53
N ALA A 94 -3.04 9.16 -16.39
CA ALA A 94 -3.22 10.04 -15.25
C ALA A 94 -1.94 10.12 -14.42
N LYS A 95 -1.75 11.24 -13.71
CA LYS A 95 -0.71 11.37 -12.69
C LYS A 95 -1.28 12.01 -11.44
N VAL A 96 -0.73 11.60 -10.30
CA VAL A 96 -1.05 12.13 -8.98
C VAL A 96 0.26 12.51 -8.29
N LEU A 97 0.26 13.65 -7.62
CA LEU A 97 1.31 14.11 -6.72
C LEU A 97 0.64 14.59 -5.44
N ILE A 98 1.03 14.02 -4.31
CA ILE A 98 0.55 14.41 -2.99
C ILE A 98 1.77 14.75 -2.14
N THR A 99 1.70 15.87 -1.45
CA THR A 99 2.59 16.29 -0.38
C THR A 99 1.78 16.50 0.90
N PRO A 100 2.39 16.74 2.06
CA PRO A 100 1.64 17.11 3.27
C PRO A 100 0.75 18.35 3.09
N GLU A 101 1.12 19.27 2.18
CA GLU A 101 0.47 20.55 1.96
C GLU A 101 -0.52 20.55 0.80
N GLU A 102 -0.30 19.70 -0.22
CA GLU A 102 -1.01 19.83 -1.49
C GLU A 102 -1.26 18.49 -2.16
N VAL A 103 -2.43 18.39 -2.80
CA VAL A 103 -2.81 17.32 -3.72
C VAL A 103 -2.92 17.89 -5.12
N GLN A 104 -2.22 17.28 -6.06
CA GLN A 104 -2.32 17.59 -7.47
C GLN A 104 -2.59 16.30 -8.25
N PHE A 105 -3.54 16.33 -9.16
CA PHE A 105 -3.68 15.26 -10.14
C PHE A 105 -4.15 15.82 -11.49
N TYR A 106 -3.90 15.06 -12.54
CA TYR A 106 -4.53 15.28 -13.82
C TYR A 106 -4.82 13.94 -14.51
N GLU A 107 -5.85 13.94 -15.37
CA GLU A 107 -6.17 12.83 -16.25
C GLU A 107 -6.36 13.29 -17.68
N LYS A 108 -6.07 12.40 -18.66
CA LYS A 108 -5.97 12.75 -20.07
C LYS A 108 -7.24 12.55 -20.90
N PHE A 109 -8.22 11.79 -20.39
CA PHE A 109 -9.43 11.48 -21.16
C PHE A 109 -10.34 12.70 -21.29
N GLN A 110 -10.67 13.32 -20.15
CA GLN A 110 -11.48 14.54 -20.12
C GLN A 110 -10.62 15.80 -20.10
N LYS A 111 -9.29 15.65 -20.04
CA LYS A 111 -8.31 16.73 -19.88
C LYS A 111 -8.63 17.60 -18.68
N THR A 112 -8.79 16.97 -17.52
CA THR A 112 -9.09 17.65 -16.27
C THR A 112 -7.94 17.54 -15.28
N TYR A 113 -7.85 18.51 -14.37
CA TYR A 113 -6.90 18.49 -13.29
C TYR A 113 -7.49 19.04 -11.99
N TYR A 114 -6.92 18.63 -10.88
CA TYR A 114 -7.14 19.21 -9.57
C TYR A 114 -5.82 19.70 -8.98
N LYS A 115 -5.89 20.81 -8.25
CA LYS A 115 -4.81 21.34 -7.44
C LYS A 115 -5.44 22.01 -6.21
N GLY A 116 -5.17 21.44 -5.03
CA GLY A 116 -5.74 21.87 -3.76
C GLY A 116 -5.23 21.02 -2.61
N ASP A 117 -5.98 20.93 -1.53
CA ASP A 117 -5.63 20.20 -0.32
C ASP A 117 -6.14 18.74 -0.32
N ILE A 118 -5.82 18.00 0.75
CA ILE A 118 -6.19 16.60 0.92
C ILE A 118 -7.70 16.40 1.14
N ALA A 119 -8.45 17.46 1.46
CA ALA A 119 -9.89 17.39 1.69
C ALA A 119 -10.62 16.87 0.44
N PHE A 120 -10.10 17.12 -0.76
CA PHE A 120 -10.63 16.54 -1.99
C PHE A 120 -10.65 15.01 -1.95
N ILE A 121 -9.52 14.38 -1.56
CA ILE A 121 -9.42 12.92 -1.47
C ILE A 121 -10.40 12.40 -0.43
N ASN A 122 -10.45 13.05 0.73
CA ASN A 122 -11.32 12.67 1.84
C ASN A 122 -12.80 12.79 1.48
N GLN A 123 -13.16 13.82 0.74
CA GLN A 123 -14.54 14.00 0.24
C GLN A 123 -14.93 12.90 -0.75
N GLN A 124 -14.03 12.56 -1.69
CA GLN A 124 -14.29 11.51 -2.68
C GLN A 124 -14.37 10.11 -2.06
N LEU A 125 -13.58 9.84 -1.00
CA LEU A 125 -13.52 8.55 -0.34
C LEU A 125 -14.41 8.45 0.91
N GLY A 126 -15.01 9.56 1.36
CA GLY A 126 -15.77 9.64 2.61
C GLY A 126 -14.90 9.39 3.85
N THR A 127 -13.61 9.74 3.82
CA THR A 127 -12.61 9.49 4.87
C THR A 127 -12.10 10.79 5.49
N ASP A 128 -11.26 10.67 6.53
CA ASP A 128 -10.52 11.77 7.15
C ASP A 128 -9.01 11.44 7.18
N PHE A 129 -8.49 10.87 6.09
CA PHE A 129 -7.10 10.46 5.99
C PHE A 129 -6.17 11.66 5.87
N SER A 130 -5.09 11.63 6.65
CA SER A 130 -3.94 12.49 6.48
C SER A 130 -3.02 11.98 5.36
N PHE A 131 -2.04 12.79 4.97
CA PHE A 131 -0.97 12.35 4.06
C PHE A 131 -0.28 11.07 4.57
N LYS A 132 0.01 11.02 5.89
CA LYS A 132 0.65 9.87 6.54
C LYS A 132 -0.20 8.60 6.46
N ASP A 133 -1.51 8.72 6.61
CA ASP A 133 -2.42 7.59 6.51
C ASP A 133 -2.44 6.99 5.10
N ILE A 134 -2.48 7.85 4.07
CA ILE A 134 -2.36 7.41 2.68
C ILE A 134 -1.03 6.68 2.46
N GLN A 135 0.07 7.24 2.94
CA GLN A 135 1.39 6.63 2.85
C GLN A 135 1.42 5.26 3.54
N ASN A 136 0.89 5.16 4.76
CA ASN A 136 0.84 3.94 5.55
C ASN A 136 0.06 2.82 4.85
N ILE A 137 -1.05 3.15 4.18
CA ILE A 137 -1.84 2.19 3.40
C ILE A 137 -0.97 1.48 2.35
N PHE A 138 -0.15 2.21 1.60
CA PHE A 138 0.68 1.62 0.54
C PHE A 138 1.89 0.86 1.08
N LEU A 139 2.36 1.16 2.29
CA LEU A 139 3.45 0.46 2.96
C LEU A 139 3.01 -0.73 3.81
N GLY A 140 1.69 -0.94 3.99
CA GLY A 140 1.15 -2.01 4.83
C GLY A 140 1.28 -1.72 6.31
N TYR A 141 1.15 -0.44 6.71
CA TYR A 141 1.14 0.02 8.08
C TYR A 141 -0.27 0.44 8.52
N PRO A 142 -0.55 0.41 9.83
CA PRO A 142 -1.81 0.91 10.36
C PRO A 142 -1.88 2.44 10.20
N ILE A 143 -3.10 2.97 10.07
CA ILE A 143 -3.30 4.43 10.10
C ILE A 143 -3.30 4.98 11.54
N SER A 144 -3.63 4.17 12.55
CA SER A 144 -3.53 4.56 13.95
C SER A 144 -2.10 4.43 14.48
N ASP A 145 -1.74 5.29 15.40
CA ASP A 145 -0.47 5.22 16.12
C ASP A 145 -0.51 4.12 17.20
N ILE A 146 -0.09 2.91 16.82
CA ILE A 146 -0.09 1.73 17.71
C ILE A 146 0.76 1.95 18.98
N LYS A 147 1.75 2.84 18.93
CA LYS A 147 2.63 3.13 20.06
C LYS A 147 1.97 4.05 21.10
N ASN A 148 1.25 5.05 20.66
CA ASN A 148 0.79 6.15 21.52
C ASN A 148 -0.72 6.10 21.83
N GLU A 149 -1.51 5.41 21.01
CA GLU A 149 -2.94 5.25 21.25
C GLU A 149 -3.25 4.08 22.19
N LYS A 150 -4.44 4.12 22.81
CA LYS A 150 -4.96 3.04 23.64
C LYS A 150 -5.82 2.09 22.82
N PHE A 151 -5.50 0.82 22.85
CA PHE A 151 -6.21 -0.23 22.14
C PHE A 151 -6.90 -1.21 23.09
N GLU A 152 -7.93 -1.86 22.60
CA GLU A 152 -8.49 -3.10 23.13
C GLU A 152 -8.14 -4.26 22.19
N ARG A 153 -7.99 -5.45 22.76
CA ARG A 153 -7.81 -6.68 21.99
C ARG A 153 -9.14 -7.37 21.79
N ILE A 154 -9.44 -7.72 20.55
CA ILE A 154 -10.59 -8.54 20.19
C ILE A 154 -10.11 -9.98 20.03
N SER A 155 -10.84 -10.94 20.61
CA SER A 155 -10.50 -12.37 20.49
C SER A 155 -10.73 -12.84 19.05
N HIS A 156 -9.70 -13.49 18.47
CA HIS A 156 -9.76 -14.04 17.13
C HIS A 156 -8.87 -15.30 17.03
N PRO A 157 -9.30 -16.36 16.31
CA PRO A 157 -8.57 -17.63 16.30
C PRO A 157 -7.26 -17.61 15.51
N GLN A 158 -7.11 -16.68 14.55
CA GLN A 158 -6.01 -16.68 13.57
C GLN A 158 -5.14 -15.42 13.59
N TYR A 159 -5.60 -14.30 14.18
CA TYR A 159 -4.92 -13.01 14.16
C TYR A 159 -4.90 -12.36 15.52
N TYR A 160 -3.89 -11.54 15.77
CA TYR A 160 -3.99 -10.53 16.81
C TYR A 160 -4.85 -9.39 16.30
N VAL A 161 -5.96 -9.11 16.97
CA VAL A 161 -6.91 -8.09 16.53
C VAL A 161 -6.96 -6.96 17.54
N LEU A 162 -6.71 -5.74 17.06
CA LEU A 162 -6.71 -4.51 17.85
C LEU A 162 -7.75 -3.52 17.32
N SER A 163 -8.40 -2.81 18.23
CA SER A 163 -9.27 -1.67 17.90
C SER A 163 -9.00 -0.53 18.89
N PRO A 164 -8.96 0.75 18.45
CA PRO A 164 -8.81 1.89 19.36
C PRO A 164 -9.93 1.94 20.40
N LYS A 165 -9.58 2.32 21.64
CA LYS A 165 -10.57 2.56 22.70
C LYS A 165 -11.28 3.91 22.60
N ALA A 166 -10.91 4.77 21.66
CA ALA A 166 -11.52 6.06 21.48
C ALA A 166 -13.03 5.94 21.17
N LYS A 167 -13.84 6.78 21.83
CA LYS A 167 -15.27 6.87 21.61
C LYS A 167 -15.58 7.95 20.57
N GLY A 168 -16.70 7.80 19.86
CA GLY A 168 -17.18 8.84 18.93
C GLY A 168 -16.44 8.90 17.59
N LEU A 169 -15.61 7.92 17.28
CA LEU A 169 -14.99 7.84 15.96
C LEU A 169 -16.06 7.60 14.89
N ARG A 170 -16.09 8.46 13.85
CA ARG A 170 -16.92 8.27 12.66
C ARG A 170 -16.62 6.92 11.98
N PHE A 171 -15.35 6.59 11.90
CA PHE A 171 -14.84 5.30 11.41
C PHE A 171 -14.18 4.57 12.56
N ARG A 172 -14.64 3.39 12.91
CA ARG A 172 -14.00 2.55 13.91
C ARG A 172 -13.04 1.58 13.22
N PRO A 173 -11.73 1.80 13.32
CA PRO A 173 -10.74 0.90 12.72
C PRO A 173 -10.62 -0.38 13.52
N THR A 174 -10.36 -1.48 12.81
CA THR A 174 -9.99 -2.78 13.37
C THR A 174 -8.80 -3.30 12.60
N TYR A 175 -7.72 -3.65 13.30
CA TYR A 175 -6.45 -4.07 12.75
C TYR A 175 -6.20 -5.54 13.03
N PHE A 176 -5.89 -6.31 11.99
CA PHE A 176 -5.61 -7.74 12.06
C PHE A 176 -4.13 -7.97 11.78
N TYR A 177 -3.40 -8.50 12.75
CA TYR A 177 -1.96 -8.74 12.63
C TYR A 177 -1.65 -10.23 12.57
N ASP A 178 -0.67 -10.55 11.74
CA ASP A 178 -0.15 -11.90 11.60
C ASP A 178 0.55 -12.34 12.90
N PRO A 179 0.24 -13.53 13.45
CA PRO A 179 0.83 -13.97 14.72
C PRO A 179 2.29 -14.43 14.62
N VAL A 180 2.84 -14.55 13.40
CA VAL A 180 4.23 -14.97 13.18
C VAL A 180 5.16 -13.79 13.06
N ASN A 181 4.78 -12.79 12.22
CA ASN A 181 5.66 -11.68 11.86
C ASN A 181 5.12 -10.31 12.29
N PHE A 182 3.99 -10.27 12.96
CA PHE A 182 3.32 -9.07 13.46
C PHE A 182 3.00 -8.02 12.38
N ARG A 183 3.03 -8.40 11.08
CA ARG A 183 2.64 -7.52 9.99
C ARG A 183 1.13 -7.43 9.88
N LEU A 184 0.67 -6.26 9.45
CA LEU A 184 -0.74 -5.99 9.23
C LEU A 184 -1.29 -6.86 8.09
N LYS A 185 -2.33 -7.65 8.35
CA LYS A 185 -3.02 -8.48 7.35
C LYS A 185 -4.25 -7.82 6.80
N GLU A 186 -4.95 -7.06 7.66
CA GLU A 186 -6.13 -6.31 7.26
C GLU A 186 -6.28 -5.10 8.19
N GLN A 187 -6.74 -3.99 7.63
CA GLN A 187 -7.33 -2.90 8.39
C GLN A 187 -8.73 -2.64 7.83
N ARG A 188 -9.70 -2.62 8.74
CA ARG A 188 -11.12 -2.49 8.40
C ARG A 188 -11.71 -1.29 9.11
N PHE A 189 -12.46 -0.50 8.36
CA PHE A 189 -13.14 0.69 8.85
C PHE A 189 -14.64 0.52 8.63
N LEU A 190 -15.41 0.64 9.70
CA LEU A 190 -16.87 0.57 9.66
C LEU A 190 -17.43 1.93 10.05
N VAL A 191 -18.38 2.43 9.28
CA VAL A 191 -19.14 3.63 9.63
C VAL A 191 -20.34 3.21 10.45
N ALA A 192 -20.41 3.69 11.69
CA ALA A 192 -21.51 3.34 12.59
C ALA A 192 -22.86 3.75 12.01
N GLY A 193 -23.84 2.83 12.03
CA GLY A 193 -25.22 3.09 11.63
C GLY A 193 -25.50 3.15 10.12
N THR A 194 -24.50 3.03 9.25
CA THR A 194 -24.71 3.17 7.78
C THR A 194 -24.46 1.88 6.99
N GLY A 195 -23.79 0.89 7.58
CA GLY A 195 -23.33 -0.30 6.86
C GLY A 195 -22.17 -0.04 5.90
N GLN A 196 -21.71 1.20 5.74
CA GLN A 196 -20.58 1.56 4.89
C GLN A 196 -19.27 1.01 5.47
N SER A 197 -18.41 0.52 4.61
CA SER A 197 -17.14 -0.08 5.04
C SER A 197 -16.02 0.13 4.03
N LEU A 198 -14.80 0.21 4.57
CA LEU A 198 -13.55 0.11 3.81
C LEU A 198 -12.72 -1.02 4.43
N SER A 199 -12.26 -1.95 3.61
CA SER A 199 -11.32 -3.01 4.01
C SER A 199 -10.09 -2.94 3.15
N ILE A 200 -8.91 -2.98 3.78
CA ILE A 200 -7.61 -3.02 3.11
C ILE A 200 -6.90 -4.27 3.59
N LYS A 201 -6.78 -5.27 2.71
CA LYS A 201 -6.17 -6.58 3.00
C LYS A 201 -4.81 -6.68 2.35
N TYR A 202 -3.80 -7.03 3.13
CA TYR A 202 -2.45 -7.35 2.67
C TYR A 202 -2.34 -8.87 2.55
N THR A 203 -2.79 -9.39 1.41
CA THR A 203 -2.93 -10.84 1.20
C THR A 203 -1.58 -11.52 1.09
N GLN A 204 -0.57 -10.84 0.57
CA GLN A 204 0.80 -11.34 0.45
C GLN A 204 1.82 -10.25 0.78
N TYR A 205 2.93 -10.66 1.41
CA TYR A 205 4.13 -9.87 1.62
C TYR A 205 5.32 -10.47 0.85
N GLN A 206 6.30 -9.64 0.51
CA GLN A 206 7.55 -10.02 -0.14
C GLN A 206 8.73 -9.40 0.59
N GLN A 207 9.86 -10.10 0.58
CA GLN A 207 11.11 -9.57 1.11
C GLN A 207 11.92 -8.93 -0.02
N VAL A 208 12.26 -7.65 0.13
CA VAL A 208 13.06 -6.87 -0.81
C VAL A 208 14.16 -6.17 -0.04
N GLU A 209 15.40 -6.40 -0.39
CA GLU A 209 16.58 -5.79 0.28
C GLU A 209 16.53 -5.91 1.81
N GLY A 210 16.10 -7.07 2.32
CA GLY A 210 15.96 -7.35 3.75
C GLY A 210 14.69 -6.80 4.40
N LYS A 211 13.87 -6.01 3.71
CA LYS A 211 12.63 -5.41 4.21
C LYS A 211 11.40 -6.18 3.76
N LEU A 212 10.42 -6.35 4.66
CA LEU A 212 9.16 -7.01 4.38
C LEU A 212 8.10 -5.99 3.99
N VAL A 213 7.69 -6.00 2.72
CA VAL A 213 6.74 -5.04 2.13
C VAL A 213 5.56 -5.75 1.45
N PRO A 214 4.43 -5.08 1.22
CA PRO A 214 3.31 -5.67 0.51
C PRO A 214 3.71 -6.21 -0.87
N LYS A 215 3.18 -7.39 -1.21
CA LYS A 215 3.23 -7.99 -2.54
C LYS A 215 1.88 -7.91 -3.21
N LYS A 216 0.81 -8.17 -2.46
CA LYS A 216 -0.57 -8.02 -2.92
C LYS A 216 -1.41 -7.32 -1.87
N THR A 217 -2.14 -6.29 -2.30
CA THR A 217 -3.09 -5.55 -1.47
C THR A 217 -4.43 -5.51 -2.17
N GLU A 218 -5.50 -5.78 -1.42
CA GLU A 218 -6.88 -5.68 -1.89
C GLU A 218 -7.59 -4.61 -1.07
N ILE A 219 -8.09 -3.58 -1.74
CA ILE A 219 -8.87 -2.50 -1.15
C ILE A 219 -10.30 -2.68 -1.61
N SER A 220 -11.24 -2.81 -0.67
CA SER A 220 -12.66 -2.99 -0.96
C SER A 220 -13.48 -1.95 -0.22
N THR A 221 -14.40 -1.31 -0.91
CA THR A 221 -15.36 -0.38 -0.33
C THR A 221 -16.79 -0.86 -0.56
N PHE A 222 -17.64 -0.61 0.40
CA PHE A 222 -19.07 -0.77 0.29
C PHE A 222 -19.74 0.50 0.83
N ASP A 223 -20.53 1.18 0.00
CA ASP A 223 -21.18 2.45 0.35
C ASP A 223 -22.61 2.29 0.89
N GLY A 224 -23.05 1.04 1.10
CA GLY A 224 -24.42 0.67 1.47
C GLY A 224 -25.22 0.09 0.29
N THR A 225 -24.75 0.27 -0.94
CA THR A 225 -25.40 -0.19 -2.17
C THR A 225 -24.38 -0.79 -3.15
N ASN A 226 -23.28 -0.10 -3.39
CA ASN A 226 -22.29 -0.45 -4.39
C ASN A 226 -21.06 -1.05 -3.72
N PHE A 227 -20.50 -2.06 -4.34
CA PHE A 227 -19.23 -2.66 -3.96
C PHE A 227 -18.17 -2.34 -5.01
N LEU A 228 -17.01 -1.89 -4.55
CA LEU A 228 -15.85 -1.63 -5.38
C LEU A 228 -14.65 -2.36 -4.81
N GLN A 229 -13.85 -2.97 -5.68
CA GLN A 229 -12.61 -3.62 -5.32
C GLN A 229 -11.47 -3.11 -6.19
N LEU A 230 -10.36 -2.78 -5.55
CA LEU A 230 -9.09 -2.45 -6.19
C LEU A 230 -8.03 -3.45 -5.71
N SER A 231 -7.47 -4.22 -6.65
CA SER A 231 -6.38 -5.17 -6.36
C SER A 231 -5.06 -4.58 -6.85
N LEU A 232 -4.06 -4.54 -5.98
CA LEU A 232 -2.72 -4.03 -6.26
C LEU A 232 -1.71 -5.18 -6.19
N ASP A 233 -1.03 -5.49 -7.30
CA ASP A 233 0.09 -6.45 -7.35
C ASP A 233 1.39 -5.68 -7.56
N TYR A 234 2.28 -5.68 -6.55
CA TYR A 234 3.57 -5.00 -6.57
C TYR A 234 4.58 -5.87 -7.32
N LEU A 235 4.70 -5.64 -8.64
CA LEU A 235 5.52 -6.45 -9.55
C LEU A 235 7.01 -6.24 -9.32
N ARG A 236 7.42 -5.01 -9.04
CA ARG A 236 8.79 -4.61 -8.78
C ARG A 236 8.83 -3.57 -7.67
N VAL A 237 9.70 -3.78 -6.70
CA VAL A 237 9.92 -2.86 -5.57
C VAL A 237 11.40 -2.66 -5.38
N ASP A 238 11.83 -1.43 -5.09
CA ASP A 238 13.18 -1.07 -4.66
C ASP A 238 13.17 0.20 -3.78
N PHE A 239 14.30 0.49 -3.13
CA PHE A 239 14.48 1.61 -2.19
C PHE A 239 15.63 2.52 -2.66
N PRO A 240 15.45 3.32 -3.72
CA PRO A 240 16.51 4.14 -4.26
C PRO A 240 16.88 5.28 -3.32
N LYS A 241 18.16 5.66 -3.26
CA LYS A 241 18.63 6.79 -2.41
C LYS A 241 17.99 8.13 -2.78
N ARG A 242 17.57 8.31 -4.03
CA ARG A 242 16.91 9.53 -4.54
C ARG A 242 15.77 9.15 -5.46
N LEU A 243 14.70 9.92 -5.40
CA LEU A 243 13.53 9.79 -6.27
C LEU A 243 13.41 11.02 -7.17
N THR A 244 13.02 10.80 -8.41
CA THR A 244 12.53 11.85 -9.30
C THR A 244 11.03 11.73 -9.44
N VAL A 245 10.27 12.79 -9.27
CA VAL A 245 8.80 12.81 -9.33
C VAL A 245 8.33 13.77 -10.44
N PRO A 246 8.42 13.36 -11.71
CA PRO A 246 8.11 14.24 -12.83
C PRO A 246 6.61 14.50 -12.89
N PHE A 247 6.22 15.71 -12.50
CA PHE A 247 4.84 16.15 -12.50
C PHE A 247 4.74 17.54 -13.14
N ASN A 248 3.87 17.68 -14.11
CA ASN A 248 3.49 18.94 -14.70
C ASN A 248 2.08 18.80 -15.28
N ILE A 249 1.18 19.70 -14.94
CA ILE A 249 -0.18 19.75 -15.50
C ILE A 249 -0.05 20.29 -16.92
N PRO A 250 -0.53 19.56 -17.94
CA PRO A 250 -0.42 20.02 -19.32
C PRO A 250 -1.28 21.27 -19.57
N ALA A 251 -0.84 22.13 -20.50
CA ALA A 251 -1.61 23.28 -20.91
C ALA A 251 -2.98 22.88 -21.51
N GLY A 252 -3.99 23.71 -21.30
CA GLY A 252 -5.34 23.48 -21.84
C GLY A 252 -6.20 22.49 -21.06
N TYR A 253 -5.75 22.02 -19.90
CA TYR A 253 -6.59 21.18 -19.02
C TYR A 253 -7.55 22.06 -18.21
N LYS A 254 -8.76 21.53 -17.95
CA LYS A 254 -9.79 22.22 -17.15
C LYS A 254 -9.64 21.89 -15.67
N LYS A 255 -9.68 22.90 -14.82
CA LYS A 255 -9.68 22.69 -13.37
C LYS A 255 -11.00 22.07 -12.92
N ILE A 256 -10.92 21.06 -12.04
CA ILE A 256 -12.08 20.55 -11.32
C ILE A 256 -12.25 21.44 -10.10
N GLU A 257 -13.42 22.04 -9.96
CA GLU A 257 -13.86 22.78 -8.77
C GLU A 257 -14.70 21.86 -7.89
N LEU A 258 -14.58 22.01 -6.56
CA LEU A 258 -15.34 21.26 -5.55
C LEU A 258 -16.70 21.89 -5.32
#